data_1ed86c9471a83c4c8b147c508de4bf81
#
_entry.id   1ed86c9471a83c4c8b147c508de4bf81
#
_cell.length_a   1.000
_cell.length_b   1.000
_cell.length_c   1.000
_cell.angle_alpha   90.00
_cell.angle_beta   90.00
_cell.angle_gamma   90.00
#
_symmetry.space_group_name_H-M   'P 1'
#
loop_
_entity.id
_entity.type
_entity.pdbx_description
1 polymer ?
#
loop_
_entity_poly.entity_id
_entity_poly.type
_entity_poly.pdbx_seq_one_letter_code
_entity_poly.pdbx_strand_id
1 'polypeptide(L)'
;MARYSSGVLTGAGSTTLPIISLYGTATVGARIREIGLTNTTSTAVALKLIRLVATGTQGAALVEAKHDIESGAAVATAVTTHTVDPTASAVDLGYRASLGAAVGAGVIWTFGDTGLRVQPATTSGIGVIVENGTGQATQAY
;
A
#
# COMPACT_ATOMS: atom_id res chain seq x y z
N MET A 1 17.64 -0.97 -13.18
CA MET A 1 16.34 -1.47 -12.68
C MET A 1 15.32 -0.36 -12.85
N ALA A 2 14.21 -0.63 -13.53
CA ALA A 2 13.14 0.36 -13.71
C ALA A 2 12.50 0.72 -12.37
N ARG A 3 12.17 1.99 -12.18
CA ARG A 3 11.50 2.53 -11.00
C ARG A 3 10.16 3.13 -11.39
N TYR A 4 9.17 2.94 -10.53
CA TYR A 4 7.81 3.42 -10.71
C TYR A 4 7.31 4.04 -9.42
N SER A 5 6.36 4.94 -9.54
CA SER A 5 5.59 5.46 -8.42
C SER A 5 4.10 5.42 -8.75
N SER A 6 3.29 5.30 -7.73
CA SER A 6 1.85 5.48 -7.83
C SER A 6 1.36 6.15 -6.56
N GLY A 7 0.30 6.92 -6.68
CA GLY A 7 -0.30 7.59 -5.53
C GLY A 7 -1.78 7.83 -5.75
N VAL A 8 -2.51 7.89 -4.66
CA VAL A 8 -3.95 8.07 -4.67
C VAL A 8 -4.42 8.72 -3.38
N LEU A 9 -5.44 9.55 -3.48
CA LEU A 9 -6.24 9.93 -2.31
C LEU A 9 -7.18 8.76 -2.01
N THR A 10 -6.93 8.05 -0.90
CA THR A 10 -7.75 6.89 -0.52
C THR A 10 -9.10 7.34 0.03
N GLY A 11 -10.07 6.44 0.00
CA GLY A 11 -11.31 6.58 0.77
C GLY A 11 -11.10 6.35 2.28
N ALA A 12 -12.19 6.20 3.01
CA ALA A 12 -12.16 5.85 4.41
C ALA A 12 -11.37 4.54 4.63
N GLY A 13 -10.57 4.51 5.69
CA GLY A 13 -9.79 3.34 6.05
C GLY A 13 -10.64 2.24 6.70
N SER A 14 -10.09 1.05 6.74
CA SER A 14 -10.68 -0.13 7.38
C SER A 14 -9.59 -0.95 8.08
N THR A 15 -9.98 -1.71 9.09
CA THR A 15 -9.06 -2.62 9.81
C THR A 15 -8.79 -3.90 9.03
N THR A 16 -9.54 -4.20 7.99
CA THR A 16 -9.44 -5.43 7.20
C THR A 16 -9.21 -5.16 5.72
N LEU A 17 -9.75 -4.08 5.19
CA LEU A 17 -9.64 -3.69 3.79
C LEU A 17 -8.43 -2.76 3.61
N PRO A 18 -7.36 -3.17 2.93
CA PRO A 18 -6.26 -2.27 2.62
C PRO A 18 -6.73 -1.04 1.86
N ILE A 19 -6.25 0.13 2.28
CA ILE A 19 -6.52 1.41 1.60
C ILE A 19 -5.73 1.55 0.30
N ILE A 20 -4.57 0.92 0.27
CA ILE A 20 -3.73 0.73 -0.92
C ILE A 20 -2.98 -0.58 -0.79
N SER A 21 -2.74 -1.26 -1.89
CA SER A 21 -1.93 -2.47 -1.92
C SER A 21 -1.21 -2.63 -3.23
N LEU A 22 -0.11 -3.38 -3.21
CA LEU A 22 0.72 -3.71 -4.37
C LEU A 22 0.81 -5.22 -4.51
N TYR A 23 0.55 -5.72 -5.71
CA TYR A 23 0.62 -7.12 -6.08
C TYR A 23 1.62 -7.35 -7.21
N GLY A 24 2.26 -8.50 -7.18
CA GLY A 24 3.04 -9.02 -8.30
C GLY A 24 2.16 -9.74 -9.32
N THR A 25 2.81 -10.29 -10.33
CA THR A 25 2.20 -11.28 -11.24
C THR A 25 2.70 -12.68 -10.89
N ALA A 26 2.19 -13.69 -11.58
CA ALA A 26 2.61 -15.09 -11.36
C ALA A 26 4.13 -15.28 -11.49
N THR A 27 4.80 -14.48 -12.31
CA THR A 27 6.23 -14.63 -12.63
C THR A 27 7.10 -13.46 -12.18
N VAL A 28 6.51 -12.29 -11.93
CA VAL A 28 7.25 -11.06 -11.61
C VAL A 28 6.76 -10.48 -10.29
N GLY A 29 7.70 -10.31 -9.36
CA GLY A 29 7.48 -9.58 -8.12
C GLY A 29 7.91 -8.12 -8.24
N ALA A 30 7.78 -7.40 -7.15
CA ALA A 30 8.21 -6.01 -7.02
C ALA A 30 9.04 -5.80 -5.75
N ARG A 31 9.68 -4.63 -5.67
CA ARG A 31 10.33 -4.16 -4.46
C ARG A 31 9.84 -2.77 -4.14
N ILE A 32 9.21 -2.63 -2.99
CA ILE A 32 8.78 -1.35 -2.46
C ILE A 32 9.99 -0.71 -1.80
N ARG A 33 10.34 0.49 -2.23
CA ARG A 33 11.43 1.29 -1.65
C ARG A 33 10.91 2.21 -0.57
N GLU A 34 9.72 2.74 -0.79
CA GLU A 34 9.14 3.76 0.05
C GLU A 34 7.61 3.70 0.00
N ILE A 35 6.98 3.98 1.13
CA ILE A 35 5.55 4.22 1.23
C ILE A 35 5.36 5.50 2.03
N GLY A 36 4.82 6.53 1.39
CA GLY A 36 4.41 7.76 2.05
C GLY A 36 2.92 7.76 2.35
N LEU A 37 2.56 8.16 3.56
CA LEU A 37 1.18 8.19 4.03
C LEU A 37 0.91 9.53 4.71
N THR A 38 -0.18 10.19 4.32
CA THR A 38 -0.56 11.51 4.85
C THR A 38 -2.00 11.49 5.31
N ASN A 39 -2.26 11.95 6.51
CA ASN A 39 -3.62 12.13 7.01
C ASN A 39 -4.26 13.34 6.34
N THR A 40 -5.40 13.13 5.70
CA THR A 40 -6.16 14.17 4.99
C THR A 40 -7.36 14.68 5.79
N THR A 41 -7.51 14.19 7.02
CA THR A 41 -8.61 14.57 7.93
C THR A 41 -8.10 15.17 9.22
N SER A 42 -8.99 15.77 9.98
CA SER A 42 -8.71 16.27 11.33
C SER A 42 -8.90 15.22 12.43
N THR A 43 -8.95 13.93 12.06
CA THR A 43 -9.05 12.81 13.01
C THR A 43 -7.77 11.99 12.97
N ALA A 44 -7.27 11.63 14.15
CA ALA A 44 -6.08 10.78 14.23
C ALA A 44 -6.33 9.40 13.60
N VAL A 45 -5.33 8.87 12.91
CA VAL A 45 -5.39 7.56 12.27
C VAL A 45 -4.14 6.74 12.60
N ALA A 46 -4.33 5.50 13.03
CA ALA A 46 -3.25 4.54 13.18
C ALA A 46 -3.22 3.61 11.97
N LEU A 47 -2.04 3.46 11.38
CA LEU A 47 -1.80 2.73 10.16
C LEU A 47 -0.86 1.56 10.40
N LYS A 48 -1.08 0.47 9.68
CA LYS A 48 -0.28 -0.74 9.75
C LYS A 48 0.01 -1.27 8.35
N LEU A 49 1.25 -1.68 8.14
CA LEU A 49 1.67 -2.38 6.93
C LEU A 49 1.46 -3.88 7.13
N ILE A 50 0.80 -4.52 6.17
CA ILE A 50 0.51 -5.96 6.22
C ILE A 50 0.99 -6.66 4.96
N ARG A 51 1.37 -7.94 5.12
CA ARG A 51 1.58 -8.85 4.00
C ARG A 51 0.29 -9.60 3.72
N LEU A 52 -0.06 -9.69 2.45
CA LEU A 52 -1.27 -10.36 1.96
C LEU A 52 -0.89 -11.71 1.37
N VAL A 53 -1.67 -12.74 1.68
CA VAL A 53 -1.52 -14.12 1.18
C VAL A 53 -2.71 -14.56 0.33
N ALA A 54 -3.77 -13.78 0.31
CA ALA A 54 -4.87 -13.90 -0.63
C ALA A 54 -5.39 -12.51 -0.97
N THR A 55 -5.94 -12.32 -2.17
CA THR A 55 -6.25 -10.98 -2.71
C THR A 55 -7.60 -10.43 -2.28
N GLY A 56 -8.56 -11.26 -1.88
CA GLY A 56 -9.93 -10.79 -1.75
C GLY A 56 -10.45 -10.21 -3.08
N THR A 57 -11.24 -9.16 -3.01
CA THR A 57 -11.59 -8.35 -4.18
C THR A 57 -10.87 -7.02 -4.12
N GLN A 58 -9.96 -6.84 -5.06
CA GLN A 58 -9.15 -5.63 -5.19
C GLN A 58 -10.01 -4.43 -5.61
N GLY A 59 -9.58 -3.24 -5.22
CA GLY A 59 -10.09 -1.99 -5.77
C GLY A 59 -9.58 -1.73 -7.20
N ALA A 60 -9.79 -0.51 -7.69
CA ALA A 60 -9.33 -0.12 -9.01
C ALA A 60 -7.79 -0.12 -9.11
N ALA A 61 -7.27 -0.59 -10.21
CA ALA A 61 -5.84 -0.49 -10.51
C ALA A 61 -5.43 0.98 -10.66
N LEU A 62 -4.28 1.31 -10.10
CA LEU A 62 -3.64 2.62 -10.26
C LEU A 62 -2.73 2.60 -11.49
N VAL A 63 -2.52 3.78 -12.04
CA VAL A 63 -1.53 3.96 -13.11
C VAL A 63 -0.19 4.26 -12.46
N GLU A 64 0.80 3.41 -12.72
CA GLU A 64 2.16 3.61 -12.24
C GLU A 64 2.92 4.56 -13.16
N ALA A 65 3.42 5.66 -12.57
CA ALA A 65 4.27 6.60 -13.27
C ALA A 65 5.71 6.07 -13.36
N LYS A 66 6.30 6.12 -14.54
CA LYS A 66 7.70 5.74 -14.75
C LYS A 66 8.62 6.87 -14.27
N HIS A 67 9.67 6.52 -13.53
CA HIS A 67 10.72 7.50 -13.21
C HIS A 67 11.67 7.73 -14.38
N ASP A 68 11.80 6.74 -15.24
CA ASP A 68 12.54 6.83 -16.50
C ASP A 68 11.58 6.49 -17.64
N ILE A 69 11.35 7.44 -18.53
CA ILE A 69 10.37 7.34 -19.63
C ILE A 69 10.70 6.20 -20.60
N GLU A 70 11.98 5.86 -20.74
CA GLU A 70 12.45 4.77 -21.61
C GLU A 70 12.18 3.37 -20.99
N SER A 71 11.86 3.31 -19.70
CA SER A 71 11.52 2.04 -19.06
C SER A 71 10.23 1.44 -19.63
N GLY A 72 10.16 0.11 -19.69
CA GLY A 72 8.92 -0.62 -19.98
C GLY A 72 7.79 -0.27 -19.02
N ALA A 73 6.58 -0.75 -19.27
CA ALA A 73 5.46 -0.60 -18.32
C ALA A 73 5.73 -1.35 -17.02
N ALA A 74 5.17 -0.87 -15.91
CA ALA A 74 5.18 -1.62 -14.66
C ALA A 74 4.44 -2.95 -14.85
N VAL A 75 4.94 -3.99 -14.21
CA VAL A 75 4.33 -5.33 -14.27
C VAL A 75 3.56 -5.63 -12.98
N ALA A 76 4.07 -5.16 -11.83
CA ALA A 76 3.34 -5.18 -10.59
C ALA A 76 2.25 -4.10 -10.61
N THR A 77 1.12 -4.36 -9.97
CA THR A 77 -0.03 -3.45 -10.00
C THR A 77 -0.35 -2.94 -8.60
N ALA A 78 -0.35 -1.63 -8.45
CA ALA A 78 -0.92 -0.97 -7.28
C ALA A 78 -2.45 -0.85 -7.46
N VAL A 79 -3.19 -1.09 -6.39
CA VAL A 79 -4.66 -1.00 -6.40
C VAL A 79 -5.15 -0.17 -5.22
N THR A 80 -6.31 0.45 -5.40
CA THR A 80 -7.00 1.24 -4.37
C THR A 80 -7.65 0.35 -3.32
N THR A 81 -8.43 0.95 -2.44
CA THR A 81 -9.16 0.27 -1.37
C THR A 81 -9.89 -0.99 -1.86
N HIS A 82 -9.62 -2.10 -1.20
CA HIS A 82 -10.33 -3.36 -1.44
C HIS A 82 -11.82 -3.26 -1.11
N THR A 83 -12.63 -4.07 -1.77
CA THR A 83 -14.08 -4.20 -1.51
C THR A 83 -14.45 -5.48 -0.79
N VAL A 84 -13.58 -6.50 -0.84
CA VAL A 84 -13.71 -7.74 -0.05
C VAL A 84 -12.37 -8.01 0.63
N ASP A 85 -12.43 -8.43 1.89
CA ASP A 85 -11.25 -8.66 2.73
C ASP A 85 -10.26 -9.62 2.07
N PRO A 86 -9.00 -9.20 1.90
CA PRO A 86 -7.91 -10.12 1.60
C PRO A 86 -7.50 -10.88 2.86
N THR A 87 -6.79 -11.96 2.71
CA THR A 87 -6.20 -12.66 3.86
C THR A 87 -4.82 -12.08 4.17
N ALA A 88 -4.66 -11.53 5.36
CA ALA A 88 -3.36 -11.10 5.86
C ALA A 88 -2.52 -12.29 6.33
N SER A 89 -1.21 -12.19 6.20
CA SER A 89 -0.27 -13.12 6.81
C SER A 89 -0.37 -13.05 8.34
N ALA A 90 -0.24 -14.19 9.01
CA ALA A 90 -0.15 -14.25 10.47
C ALA A 90 1.11 -13.56 11.01
N VAL A 91 2.15 -13.43 10.19
CA VAL A 91 3.40 -12.76 10.57
C VAL A 91 3.27 -11.26 10.32
N ASP A 92 3.41 -10.49 11.39
CA ASP A 92 3.41 -9.02 11.37
C ASP A 92 4.72 -8.49 10.78
N LEU A 93 4.63 -7.49 9.91
CA LEU A 93 5.80 -6.79 9.37
C LEU A 93 6.40 -5.79 10.37
N GLY A 94 5.66 -5.42 11.42
CA GLY A 94 6.11 -4.50 12.47
C GLY A 94 6.09 -3.01 12.09
N TYR A 95 5.68 -2.66 10.88
CA TYR A 95 5.57 -1.25 10.47
C TYR A 95 4.22 -0.68 10.86
N ARG A 96 4.23 0.25 11.79
CA ARG A 96 3.06 1.00 12.26
C ARG A 96 3.36 2.49 12.31
N ALA A 97 2.32 3.29 12.18
CA ALA A 97 2.40 4.72 12.40
C ALA A 97 1.09 5.24 12.97
N SER A 98 1.18 6.14 13.92
CA SER A 98 0.04 6.90 14.40
C SER A 98 0.16 8.34 13.90
N LEU A 99 -0.73 8.73 13.01
CA LEU A 99 -0.80 10.09 12.48
C LEU A 99 -1.74 10.91 13.36
N GLY A 100 -1.27 12.08 13.79
CA GLY A 100 -2.07 12.99 14.61
C GLY A 100 -3.31 13.50 13.92
N ALA A 101 -4.21 14.10 14.68
CA ALA A 101 -5.47 14.70 14.22
C ALA A 101 -5.24 16.04 13.50
N ALA A 102 -4.36 16.04 12.52
CA ALA A 102 -4.03 17.22 11.72
C ALA A 102 -3.93 16.85 10.25
N VAL A 103 -4.56 17.65 9.40
CA VAL A 103 -4.38 17.55 7.96
C VAL A 103 -2.91 17.77 7.62
N GLY A 104 -2.32 16.86 6.86
CA GLY A 104 -0.91 16.90 6.51
C GLY A 104 0.02 16.13 7.46
N ALA A 105 -0.47 15.64 8.61
CA ALA A 105 0.32 14.71 9.43
C ALA A 105 0.66 13.47 8.60
N GLY A 106 1.93 13.10 8.53
CA GLY A 106 2.34 12.03 7.64
C GLY A 106 3.53 11.23 8.14
N VAL A 107 3.77 10.11 7.50
CA VAL A 107 4.92 9.23 7.71
C VAL A 107 5.42 8.73 6.36
N ILE A 108 6.72 8.53 6.27
CA ILE A 108 7.36 7.84 5.15
C ILE A 108 8.08 6.62 5.71
N TRP A 109 7.68 5.43 5.26
CA TRP A 109 8.42 4.21 5.53
C TRP A 109 9.39 3.94 4.39
N THR A 110 10.67 3.85 4.72
CA THR A 110 11.74 3.54 3.77
C THR A 110 12.28 2.14 4.04
N PHE A 111 12.54 1.38 2.99
CA PHE A 111 12.96 -0.02 3.08
C PHE A 111 14.39 -0.26 2.57
N GLY A 112 15.18 0.80 2.51
CA GLY A 112 16.58 0.77 2.08
C GLY A 112 16.77 0.29 0.63
N ASP A 113 17.99 -0.03 0.28
CA ASP A 113 18.35 -0.38 -1.10
C ASP A 113 17.80 -1.72 -1.57
N THR A 114 17.62 -2.67 -0.67
CA THR A 114 17.02 -3.96 -1.01
C THR A 114 15.51 -3.90 -1.22
N GLY A 115 14.84 -2.93 -0.59
CA GLY A 115 13.40 -2.75 -0.64
C GLY A 115 12.62 -3.90 0.04
N LEU A 116 11.36 -3.64 0.35
CA LEU A 116 10.42 -4.67 0.83
C LEU A 116 9.91 -5.48 -0.37
N ARG A 117 10.16 -6.78 -0.35
CA ARG A 117 9.82 -7.64 -1.49
C ARG A 117 8.35 -8.02 -1.52
N VAL A 118 7.71 -7.78 -2.66
CA VAL A 118 6.45 -8.39 -3.07
C VAL A 118 6.80 -9.63 -3.90
N GLN A 119 6.32 -10.79 -3.48
CA GLN A 119 6.62 -12.07 -4.13
C GLN A 119 6.02 -12.12 -5.54
N PRO A 120 6.65 -12.88 -6.49
CA PRO A 120 6.02 -13.20 -7.76
C PRO A 120 4.89 -14.21 -7.51
N ALA A 121 3.70 -13.71 -7.29
CA ALA A 121 2.47 -14.48 -7.13
C ALA A 121 1.28 -13.54 -7.32
N THR A 122 0.20 -14.02 -7.91
CA THR A 122 -1.03 -13.22 -8.09
C THR A 122 -1.81 -13.03 -6.79
N THR A 123 -1.55 -13.85 -5.77
CA THR A 123 -2.25 -13.83 -4.49
C THR A 123 -1.47 -13.09 -3.39
N SER A 124 -0.17 -12.92 -3.55
CA SER A 124 0.69 -12.29 -2.54
C SER A 124 0.88 -10.82 -2.81
N GLY A 125 0.71 -10.00 -1.79
CA GLY A 125 0.85 -8.55 -1.89
C GLY A 125 1.33 -7.93 -0.58
N ILE A 126 1.50 -6.62 -0.64
CA ILE A 126 1.71 -5.76 0.53
C ILE A 126 0.59 -4.73 0.53
N GLY A 127 -0.01 -4.50 1.67
CA GLY A 127 -1.09 -3.52 1.81
C GLY A 127 -0.96 -2.69 3.08
N VAL A 128 -1.64 -1.56 3.10
CA VAL A 128 -1.76 -0.69 4.27
C VAL A 128 -3.20 -0.71 4.76
N ILE A 129 -3.41 -0.99 6.02
CA ILE A 129 -4.71 -0.94 6.70
C ILE A 129 -4.72 0.14 7.77
N VAL A 130 -5.90 0.55 8.19
CA VAL A 130 -6.12 1.35 9.39
C VAL A 130 -6.25 0.41 10.59
N GLU A 131 -5.50 0.68 11.66
CA GLU A 131 -5.45 -0.22 12.81
C GLU A 131 -6.51 0.09 13.88
N ASN A 132 -6.99 1.31 13.96
CA ASN A 132 -7.91 1.77 15.01
C ASN A 132 -9.40 1.69 14.64
N GLY A 133 -9.78 1.12 13.52
CA GLY A 133 -11.16 0.84 13.13
C GLY A 133 -12.01 2.03 12.71
N THR A 134 -11.54 3.25 12.85
CA THR A 134 -12.23 4.44 12.36
C THR A 134 -11.85 4.72 10.92
N GLY A 135 -12.84 4.88 10.06
CA GLY A 135 -12.59 5.19 8.66
C GLY A 135 -12.02 6.61 8.51
N GLN A 136 -10.78 6.69 8.10
CA GLN A 136 -10.08 7.95 7.83
C GLN A 136 -9.59 7.97 6.39
N ALA A 137 -9.76 9.10 5.72
CA ALA A 137 -9.15 9.27 4.41
C ALA A 137 -7.64 9.47 4.59
N THR A 138 -6.86 8.70 3.87
CA THR A 138 -5.39 8.75 3.89
C THR A 138 -4.88 8.76 2.46
N GLN A 139 -3.93 9.62 2.18
CA GLN A 139 -3.22 9.63 0.90
C GLN A 139 -1.97 8.77 1.03
N ALA A 140 -1.80 7.83 0.09
CA ALA A 140 -0.60 7.01 -0.03
C ALA A 140 0.13 7.35 -1.35
N TYR A 141 1.45 7.37 -1.34
CA TYR A 141 2.32 7.63 -2.50
C TYR A 141 3.67 6.92 -2.38
#